data_1082c54e492e6b6b21364601ffe2c520
#
_entry.id   1082c54e492e6b6b21364601ffe2c520
#
_cell.length_a   1.000
_cell.length_b   1.000
_cell.length_c   1.000
_cell.angle_alpha   90.00
_cell.angle_beta   90.00
_cell.angle_gamma   90.00
#
_symmetry.space_group_name_H-M   'P 1'
#
loop_
_entity.id
_entity.type
_entity.pdbx_description
1 polymer ?
#
loop_
_entity_poly.entity_id
_entity_poly.type
_entity_poly.pdbx_seq_one_letter_code
_entity_poly.pdbx_strand_id
1 'polypeptide(L)'
;DMGKENVLFCLFYDGDSHNMDNWFFDDLHIYKQTELDLRVVSIDIPNNIISGEKEILFTVENLGVKTIESFEAEVYISNWDAPIVTTFEKNIANAEKVQFSFNEKSFLAELSNKPYTMYVNILSVNGTTDNDESNNKLEKKINVAYNQAQRIPMKEHFSSSTCGPCVA
;
A
#
# COMPACT_ATOMS: atom_id res chain seq x y z
N ASP A 1 -9.34 12.49 -24.27
CA ASP A 1 -10.71 12.97 -24.58
C ASP A 1 -11.73 12.71 -23.47
N MET A 2 -11.26 12.41 -22.27
CA MET A 2 -12.10 12.28 -21.08
C MET A 2 -12.78 13.61 -20.75
N GLY A 3 -14.12 13.62 -20.61
CA GLY A 3 -14.94 14.81 -20.36
C GLY A 3 -15.71 15.37 -21.57
N LYS A 4 -15.60 14.74 -22.73
CA LYS A 4 -16.49 15.03 -23.87
C LYS A 4 -17.74 14.16 -23.78
N GLU A 5 -18.87 14.68 -24.22
CA GLU A 5 -20.10 13.91 -24.37
C GLU A 5 -19.93 12.89 -25.50
N ASN A 6 -20.55 11.72 -25.35
CA ASN A 6 -20.58 10.65 -26.36
C ASN A 6 -19.22 10.04 -26.71
N VAL A 7 -18.41 9.70 -25.71
CA VAL A 7 -17.18 8.95 -25.90
C VAL A 7 -17.51 7.48 -26.10
N LEU A 8 -17.07 6.90 -27.23
CA LEU A 8 -17.20 5.48 -27.52
C LEU A 8 -15.85 4.78 -27.21
N PHE A 9 -15.90 3.75 -26.39
CA PHE A 9 -14.76 2.87 -26.14
C PHE A 9 -14.89 1.62 -27.00
N CYS A 10 -13.84 1.25 -27.71
CA CYS A 10 -13.80 0.06 -28.52
C CYS A 10 -12.54 -0.74 -28.20
N LEU A 11 -12.72 -2.01 -27.89
CA LEU A 11 -11.64 -2.99 -27.83
C LEU A 11 -11.60 -3.72 -29.17
N PHE A 12 -10.46 -3.71 -29.84
CA PHE A 12 -10.28 -4.42 -31.08
C PHE A 12 -8.95 -5.18 -31.09
N TYR A 13 -8.91 -6.28 -31.83
CA TYR A 13 -7.70 -7.02 -32.06
C TYR A 13 -7.15 -6.69 -33.46
N ASP A 14 -5.87 -6.36 -33.50
CA ASP A 14 -5.13 -6.12 -34.73
C ASP A 14 -4.01 -7.16 -34.83
N GLY A 15 -4.25 -8.23 -35.61
CA GLY A 15 -3.32 -9.33 -35.78
C GLY A 15 -3.93 -10.57 -36.44
N ASP A 16 -3.16 -11.64 -36.53
CA ASP A 16 -3.61 -12.92 -37.08
C ASP A 16 -4.43 -13.68 -36.02
N SER A 17 -5.72 -13.88 -36.31
CA SER A 17 -6.67 -14.57 -35.44
C SER A 17 -6.79 -16.06 -35.71
N HIS A 18 -5.96 -16.64 -36.63
CA HIS A 18 -6.12 -18.01 -37.12
C HIS A 18 -6.13 -19.08 -36.02
N ASN A 19 -5.49 -18.86 -34.89
CA ASN A 19 -5.44 -19.79 -33.77
C ASN A 19 -5.97 -19.19 -32.47
N MET A 20 -6.83 -18.16 -32.54
CA MET A 20 -7.46 -17.57 -31.36
C MET A 20 -8.85 -18.15 -31.16
N ASP A 21 -9.02 -18.96 -30.11
CA ASP A 21 -10.31 -19.53 -29.75
C ASP A 21 -11.22 -18.55 -29.05
N ASN A 22 -10.67 -17.75 -28.10
CA ASN A 22 -11.45 -16.80 -27.30
C ASN A 22 -10.61 -15.62 -26.83
N TRP A 23 -11.30 -14.49 -26.56
CA TRP A 23 -10.77 -13.36 -25.82
C TRP A 23 -11.43 -13.29 -24.46
N PHE A 24 -10.62 -13.14 -23.43
CA PHE A 24 -11.10 -12.96 -22.08
C PHE A 24 -10.67 -11.57 -21.61
N PHE A 25 -11.63 -10.79 -21.11
CA PHE A 25 -11.39 -9.52 -20.48
C PHE A 25 -11.93 -9.60 -19.06
N ASP A 26 -11.14 -9.15 -18.11
CA ASP A 26 -11.49 -9.06 -16.71
C ASP A 26 -11.14 -7.68 -16.18
N ASP A 27 -11.87 -7.20 -15.19
CA ASP A 27 -11.61 -5.95 -14.46
C ASP A 27 -11.49 -4.68 -15.33
N LEU A 28 -12.29 -4.57 -16.43
CA LEU A 28 -12.36 -3.35 -17.22
C LEU A 28 -13.11 -2.27 -16.46
N HIS A 29 -12.41 -1.25 -15.98
CA HIS A 29 -12.97 -0.09 -15.32
C HIS A 29 -12.83 1.17 -16.17
N ILE A 30 -13.96 1.87 -16.39
CA ILE A 30 -13.98 3.18 -17.04
C ILE A 30 -14.49 4.18 -16.02
N TYR A 31 -13.64 5.11 -15.61
CA TYR A 31 -14.00 6.13 -14.62
C TYR A 31 -13.43 7.50 -15.01
N LYS A 32 -14.05 8.55 -14.49
CA LYS A 32 -13.52 9.90 -14.62
C LYS A 32 -12.55 10.13 -13.47
N GLN A 33 -11.29 10.43 -13.78
CA GLN A 33 -10.35 10.88 -12.75
C GLN A 33 -10.80 12.18 -12.14
N THR A 34 -10.65 12.32 -10.84
CA THR A 34 -10.84 13.53 -10.07
C THR A 34 -9.67 14.50 -10.30
N GLU A 35 -9.83 15.75 -9.90
CA GLU A 35 -8.75 16.74 -10.02
C GLU A 35 -7.64 16.49 -9.01
N LEU A 36 -8.00 16.32 -7.75
CA LEU A 36 -7.11 16.09 -6.62
C LEU A 36 -7.55 14.80 -5.92
N ASP A 37 -6.68 13.83 -5.84
CA ASP A 37 -6.95 12.53 -5.21
C ASP A 37 -5.61 11.90 -4.82
N LEU A 38 -5.31 11.86 -3.55
CA LEU A 38 -4.08 11.31 -2.99
C LEU A 38 -4.41 10.16 -2.05
N ARG A 39 -4.10 8.94 -2.43
CA ARG A 39 -4.37 7.78 -1.58
C ARG A 39 -3.15 7.34 -0.77
N VAL A 40 -3.39 6.77 0.39
CA VAL A 40 -2.37 6.01 1.13
C VAL A 40 -2.29 4.59 0.57
N VAL A 41 -1.14 4.24 0.00
CA VAL A 41 -0.91 2.91 -0.62
C VAL A 41 -0.48 1.89 0.41
N SER A 42 0.46 2.27 1.29
CA SER A 42 1.03 1.36 2.29
C SER A 42 1.60 2.11 3.49
N ILE A 43 1.60 1.41 4.63
CA ILE A 43 2.43 1.74 5.79
C ILE A 43 3.59 0.74 5.77
N ASP A 44 4.81 1.24 5.57
CA ASP A 44 5.97 0.44 5.16
C ASP A 44 6.76 -0.12 6.34
N ILE A 45 6.05 -0.53 7.38
CA ILE A 45 6.57 -1.24 8.54
C ILE A 45 6.10 -2.71 8.47
N PRO A 46 6.94 -3.71 8.68
CA PRO A 46 6.51 -5.11 8.73
C PRO A 46 5.42 -5.36 9.79
N ASN A 47 4.52 -6.32 9.54
CA ASN A 47 3.47 -6.68 10.51
C ASN A 47 4.02 -7.31 11.80
N ASN A 48 5.23 -7.86 11.74
CA ASN A 48 5.94 -8.42 12.89
C ASN A 48 7.32 -7.79 12.96
N ILE A 49 7.61 -7.10 14.06
CA ILE A 49 8.87 -6.39 14.29
C ILE A 49 9.48 -6.81 15.62
N ILE A 50 10.77 -6.52 15.78
CA ILE A 50 11.46 -6.65 17.07
C ILE A 50 11.28 -5.33 17.84
N SER A 51 11.27 -5.40 19.17
CA SER A 51 11.24 -4.23 20.05
C SER A 51 12.36 -3.22 19.73
N GLY A 52 12.12 -1.95 20.05
CA GLY A 52 13.02 -0.82 19.84
C GLY A 52 12.44 0.27 18.97
N GLU A 53 13.19 1.34 18.76
CA GLU A 53 12.75 2.45 17.91
C GLU A 53 12.62 2.04 16.45
N LYS A 54 11.57 2.52 15.81
CA LYS A 54 11.25 2.30 14.40
C LYS A 54 10.94 3.61 13.72
N GLU A 55 11.49 3.75 12.54
CA GLU A 55 11.10 4.80 11.60
C GLU A 55 9.69 4.50 11.06
N ILE A 56 8.89 5.54 10.88
CA ILE A 56 7.55 5.43 10.32
C ILE A 56 7.62 5.84 8.86
N LEU A 57 7.51 4.87 7.97
CA LEU A 57 7.49 5.06 6.53
C LEU A 57 6.10 4.74 5.99
N PHE A 58 5.65 5.52 5.02
CA PHE A 58 4.41 5.25 4.29
C PHE A 58 4.53 5.71 2.84
N THR A 59 3.77 5.09 1.97
CA THR A 59 3.74 5.40 0.55
C THR A 59 2.38 5.95 0.17
N VAL A 60 2.36 7.03 -0.59
CA VAL A 60 1.16 7.63 -1.18
C VAL A 60 1.23 7.57 -2.70
N GLU A 61 0.09 7.69 -3.36
CA GLU A 61 -0.05 7.74 -4.82
C GLU A 61 -1.04 8.82 -5.22
N ASN A 62 -0.67 9.65 -6.17
CA ASN A 62 -1.56 10.63 -6.76
C ASN A 62 -2.43 9.99 -7.85
N LEU A 63 -3.71 9.82 -7.58
CA LEU A 63 -4.71 9.31 -8.53
C LEU A 63 -5.41 10.44 -9.29
N GLY A 64 -5.27 11.68 -8.82
CA GLY A 64 -5.82 12.87 -9.45
C GLY A 64 -5.06 13.28 -10.70
N VAL A 65 -5.69 14.09 -11.56
CA VAL A 65 -5.05 14.60 -12.78
C VAL A 65 -4.10 15.77 -12.52
N LYS A 66 -4.25 16.47 -11.39
CA LYS A 66 -3.39 17.59 -11.01
C LYS A 66 -2.20 17.09 -10.19
N THR A 67 -1.08 17.77 -10.33
CA THR A 67 0.08 17.56 -9.45
C THR A 67 -0.29 17.96 -8.02
N ILE A 68 0.05 17.10 -7.07
CA ILE A 68 0.00 17.42 -5.64
C ILE A 68 1.33 18.09 -5.28
N GLU A 69 1.28 19.30 -4.75
CA GLU A 69 2.46 20.06 -4.33
C GLU A 69 2.73 19.91 -2.83
N SER A 70 1.64 19.76 -2.07
CA SER A 70 1.70 19.52 -0.62
C SER A 70 0.47 18.76 -0.14
N PHE A 71 0.59 18.09 1.00
CA PHE A 71 -0.54 17.48 1.69
C PHE A 71 -0.32 17.49 3.20
N GLU A 72 -1.41 17.49 3.94
CA GLU A 72 -1.38 17.26 5.38
C GLU A 72 -1.85 15.84 5.67
N ALA A 73 -1.12 15.16 6.55
CA ALA A 73 -1.51 13.85 7.02
C ALA A 73 -1.38 13.77 8.54
N GLU A 74 -2.29 13.02 9.15
CA GLU A 74 -2.17 12.59 10.53
C GLU A 74 -1.61 11.17 10.60
N VAL A 75 -0.70 10.96 11.54
CA VAL A 75 -0.15 9.65 11.91
C VAL A 75 -0.49 9.36 13.36
N TYR A 76 -0.95 8.17 13.63
CA TYR A 76 -1.29 7.70 14.97
C TYR A 76 -0.81 6.28 15.21
N ILE A 77 -0.39 6.03 16.43
CA ILE A 77 -0.10 4.70 16.95
C ILE A 77 -0.80 4.55 18.29
N SER A 78 -1.37 3.38 18.55
CA SER A 78 -2.24 3.13 19.70
C SER A 78 -1.59 3.32 21.09
N ASN A 79 -0.28 3.53 21.17
CA ASN A 79 0.42 3.94 22.39
C ASN A 79 0.73 5.45 22.45
N TRP A 80 0.21 6.24 21.53
CA TRP A 80 0.27 7.70 21.58
C TRP A 80 -1.02 8.27 22.16
N ASP A 81 -0.92 9.39 22.85
CA ASP A 81 -2.08 10.07 23.45
C ASP A 81 -3.02 10.64 22.38
N ALA A 82 -2.46 11.10 21.26
CA ALA A 82 -3.20 11.68 20.14
C ALA A 82 -2.45 11.49 18.81
N PRO A 83 -3.16 11.59 17.67
CA PRO A 83 -2.54 11.68 16.35
C PRO A 83 -1.64 12.92 16.25
N ILE A 84 -0.62 12.85 15.43
CA ILE A 84 0.26 13.96 15.10
C ILE A 84 0.03 14.33 13.64
N VAL A 85 -0.25 15.61 13.39
CA VAL A 85 -0.47 16.15 12.05
C VAL A 85 0.82 16.78 11.54
N THR A 86 1.16 16.48 10.29
CA THR A 86 2.36 17.00 9.62
C THR A 86 2.03 17.38 8.18
N THR A 87 2.62 18.48 7.72
CA THR A 87 2.58 18.88 6.31
C THR A 87 3.79 18.32 5.58
N PHE A 88 3.53 17.72 4.43
CA PHE A 88 4.56 17.21 3.50
C PHE A 88 4.55 18.04 2.24
N GLU A 89 5.72 18.55 1.86
CA GLU A 89 5.91 19.36 0.66
C GLU A 89 6.72 18.57 -0.37
N LYS A 90 6.09 18.16 -1.44
CA LYS A 90 6.73 17.49 -2.57
C LYS A 90 5.79 17.42 -3.75
N ASN A 91 6.29 17.74 -4.94
CA ASN A 91 5.54 17.53 -6.16
C ASN A 91 5.37 16.04 -6.44
N ILE A 92 4.12 15.60 -6.53
CA ILE A 92 3.73 14.22 -6.86
C ILE A 92 2.88 14.29 -8.13
N ALA A 93 3.44 13.83 -9.24
CA ALA A 93 2.75 13.83 -10.52
C ALA A 93 1.59 12.79 -10.55
N ASN A 94 0.71 12.91 -11.53
CA ASN A 94 -0.34 11.90 -11.76
C ASN A 94 0.27 10.50 -11.88
N ALA A 95 -0.33 9.52 -11.22
CA ALA A 95 0.08 8.12 -11.13
C ALA A 95 1.47 7.88 -10.48
N GLU A 96 2.07 8.91 -9.89
CA GLU A 96 3.34 8.76 -9.18
C GLU A 96 3.11 8.24 -7.76
N LYS A 97 3.97 7.30 -7.35
CA LYS A 97 4.07 6.78 -5.99
C LYS A 97 5.29 7.33 -5.30
N VAL A 98 5.11 7.86 -4.11
CA VAL A 98 6.19 8.46 -3.32
C VAL A 98 6.15 7.94 -1.90
N GLN A 99 7.30 7.51 -1.40
CA GLN A 99 7.48 7.15 0.00
C GLN A 99 7.87 8.38 0.82
N PHE A 100 7.27 8.51 1.99
CA PHE A 100 7.57 9.55 2.98
C PHE A 100 8.02 8.93 4.29
N SER A 101 8.91 9.65 4.99
CA SER A 101 9.28 9.38 6.38
C SER A 101 8.59 10.39 7.28
N PHE A 102 7.97 9.89 8.35
CA PHE A 102 7.39 10.71 9.39
C PHE A 102 8.45 10.92 10.49
N ASN A 103 8.95 12.16 10.61
CA ASN A 103 10.12 12.47 11.46
C ASN A 103 9.77 13.17 12.77
N GLU A 104 8.52 13.58 13.00
CA GLU A 104 8.11 14.32 14.20
C GLU A 104 8.17 13.46 15.46
N LYS A 105 7.97 12.16 15.33
CA LYS A 105 8.04 11.22 16.42
C LYS A 105 8.36 9.82 15.93
N SER A 106 9.32 9.16 16.55
CA SER A 106 9.61 7.74 16.28
C SER A 106 8.57 6.83 16.96
N PHE A 107 8.40 5.63 16.40
CA PHE A 107 7.64 4.57 17.03
C PHE A 107 8.53 3.77 17.97
N LEU A 108 8.40 3.98 19.28
CA LEU A 108 9.00 3.08 20.27
C LEU A 108 8.14 1.81 20.38
N ALA A 109 8.58 0.75 19.72
CA ALA A 109 7.93 -0.56 19.73
C ALA A 109 8.32 -1.32 21.00
N GLU A 110 7.46 -1.34 21.99
CA GLU A 110 7.63 -2.12 23.22
C GLU A 110 6.93 -3.48 23.10
N LEU A 111 7.39 -4.44 23.91
CA LEU A 111 6.73 -5.75 23.98
C LEU A 111 5.29 -5.58 24.46
N SER A 112 4.37 -6.15 23.73
CA SER A 112 2.95 -6.13 24.05
C SER A 112 2.30 -7.46 23.71
N ASN A 113 1.35 -7.87 24.54
CA ASN A 113 0.50 -9.03 24.24
C ASN A 113 -0.66 -8.72 23.28
N LYS A 114 -0.77 -7.46 22.86
CA LYS A 114 -1.73 -7.00 21.85
C LYS A 114 -0.97 -6.30 20.73
N PRO A 115 -1.44 -6.41 19.49
CA PRO A 115 -0.86 -5.65 18.39
C PRO A 115 -1.05 -4.16 18.61
N TYR A 116 -0.09 -3.36 18.18
CA TYR A 116 -0.27 -1.93 18.00
C TYR A 116 -1.12 -1.69 16.75
N THR A 117 -2.02 -0.74 16.83
CA THR A 117 -2.72 -0.20 15.67
C THR A 117 -2.04 1.09 15.26
N MET A 118 -1.61 1.15 14.00
CA MET A 118 -1.06 2.35 13.38
C MET A 118 -1.96 2.75 12.23
N TYR A 119 -2.21 4.04 12.06
CA TYR A 119 -2.83 4.54 10.84
C TYR A 119 -2.15 5.80 10.33
N VAL A 120 -2.26 5.99 9.03
CA VAL A 120 -1.97 7.23 8.30
C VAL A 120 -3.26 7.66 7.63
N ASN A 121 -3.61 8.95 7.75
CA ASN A 121 -4.81 9.51 7.16
C ASN A 121 -4.50 10.88 6.54
N ILE A 122 -4.77 11.06 5.26
CA ILE A 122 -4.61 12.33 4.54
C ILE A 122 -5.77 13.23 4.92
N LEU A 123 -5.47 14.45 5.34
CA LEU A 123 -6.44 15.43 5.80
C LEU A 123 -6.75 16.48 4.72
N SER A 124 -5.73 16.88 3.95
CA SER A 124 -5.86 17.85 2.88
C SER A 124 -4.80 17.65 1.81
N VAL A 125 -5.08 18.08 0.59
CA VAL A 125 -4.15 18.09 -0.55
C VAL A 125 -4.16 19.49 -1.18
N ASN A 126 -2.99 20.07 -1.43
CA ASN A 126 -2.85 21.44 -1.94
C ASN A 126 -3.69 22.47 -1.16
N GLY A 127 -3.82 22.31 0.17
CA GLY A 127 -4.61 23.18 1.05
C GLY A 127 -6.13 23.07 0.87
N THR A 128 -6.64 22.05 0.19
CA THR A 128 -8.07 21.79 -0.01
C THR A 128 -8.43 20.36 0.35
N THR A 129 -9.73 20.06 0.39
CA THR A 129 -10.21 18.70 0.59
C THR A 129 -9.87 17.82 -0.61
N ASP A 130 -9.47 16.57 -0.35
CA ASP A 130 -9.31 15.53 -1.34
C ASP A 130 -10.66 15.17 -1.97
N ASN A 131 -10.68 14.87 -3.26
CA ASN A 131 -11.93 14.57 -3.97
C ASN A 131 -12.45 13.14 -3.71
N ASP A 132 -11.60 12.24 -3.22
CA ASP A 132 -11.99 10.89 -2.78
C ASP A 132 -11.42 10.57 -1.39
N GLU A 133 -12.09 10.98 -0.33
CA GLU A 133 -11.68 10.74 1.05
C GLU A 133 -11.75 9.25 1.45
N SER A 134 -12.36 8.39 0.64
CA SER A 134 -12.53 6.97 0.98
C SER A 134 -11.21 6.18 0.95
N ASN A 135 -10.20 6.68 0.24
CA ASN A 135 -8.88 6.06 0.10
C ASN A 135 -7.77 6.78 0.90
N ASN A 136 -8.11 7.84 1.63
CA ASN A 136 -7.17 8.68 2.38
C ASN A 136 -6.61 8.01 3.61
N LYS A 137 -7.27 6.99 4.16
CA LYS A 137 -6.87 6.34 5.40
C LYS A 137 -6.47 4.89 5.20
N LEU A 138 -5.32 4.54 5.74
CA LEU A 138 -4.88 3.15 5.86
C LEU A 138 -4.53 2.83 7.31
N GLU A 139 -5.03 1.69 7.80
CA GLU A 139 -4.75 1.16 9.12
C GLU A 139 -3.94 -0.13 9.01
N LYS A 140 -3.00 -0.31 9.93
CA LYS A 140 -2.13 -1.49 10.01
C LYS A 140 -1.97 -1.96 11.44
N LYS A 141 -2.01 -3.29 11.64
CA LYS A 141 -1.68 -3.94 12.92
C LYS A 141 -0.25 -4.43 12.90
N ILE A 142 0.49 -4.10 13.97
CA ILE A 142 1.91 -4.39 14.14
C ILE A 142 2.09 -5.20 15.42
N ASN A 143 2.64 -6.38 15.31
CA ASN A 143 3.03 -7.22 16.44
C ASN A 143 4.49 -6.98 16.79
N VAL A 144 4.79 -6.91 18.09
CA VAL A 144 6.17 -6.75 18.57
C VAL A 144 6.63 -8.03 19.25
N ALA A 145 7.71 -8.61 18.74
CA ALA A 145 8.33 -9.79 19.28
C ALA A 145 9.63 -9.44 20.04
N TYR A 146 9.95 -10.24 21.04
CA TYR A 146 11.20 -10.08 21.79
C TYR A 146 12.43 -10.42 20.94
N ASN A 147 12.31 -11.45 20.09
CA ASN A 147 13.42 -11.95 19.30
C ASN A 147 12.95 -12.58 17.98
N GLN A 148 13.83 -12.67 17.01
CA GLN A 148 13.63 -13.47 15.81
C GLN A 148 14.31 -14.82 15.97
N ALA A 149 13.56 -15.91 15.73
CA ALA A 149 14.16 -17.22 15.56
C ALA A 149 14.50 -17.43 14.08
N GLN A 150 15.73 -17.85 13.82
CA GLN A 150 16.10 -18.26 12.47
C GLN A 150 15.31 -19.52 12.11
N ARG A 151 14.50 -19.44 11.05
CA ARG A 151 13.85 -20.64 10.51
C ARG A 151 14.90 -21.53 9.86
N ILE A 152 15.06 -22.74 10.42
CA ILE A 152 15.81 -23.81 9.76
C ILE A 152 14.77 -24.61 8.96
N PRO A 153 14.83 -24.62 7.62
CA PRO A 153 13.92 -25.45 6.85
C PRO A 153 14.18 -26.92 7.15
N MET A 154 13.17 -27.64 7.60
CA MET A 154 13.20 -29.06 7.77
C MET A 154 12.63 -29.71 6.50
N LYS A 155 13.42 -30.55 5.85
CA LYS A 155 12.99 -31.41 4.74
C LYS A 155 12.73 -32.81 5.29
N GLU A 156 11.48 -33.20 5.35
CA GLU A 156 11.10 -34.59 5.63
C GLU A 156 10.98 -35.34 4.31
N HIS A 157 11.70 -36.45 4.23
CA HIS A 157 11.65 -37.36 3.09
C HIS A 157 10.98 -38.66 3.52
N PHE A 158 9.72 -38.82 3.06
CA PHE A 158 9.00 -40.07 3.29
C PHE A 158 9.37 -41.07 2.19
N SER A 159 9.95 -42.21 2.59
CA SER A 159 10.26 -43.30 1.68
C SER A 159 9.73 -44.63 2.24
N SER A 160 9.48 -45.58 1.38
CA SER A 160 9.16 -46.95 1.77
C SER A 160 10.30 -47.90 1.43
N SER A 161 10.38 -49.04 2.09
CA SER A 161 11.37 -50.08 1.78
C SER A 161 11.28 -50.61 0.34
N THR A 162 10.21 -50.28 -0.38
CA THR A 162 9.97 -50.70 -1.76
C THR A 162 10.16 -49.56 -2.78
N CYS A 163 10.59 -48.37 -2.33
CA CYS A 163 10.82 -47.21 -3.20
C CYS A 163 12.22 -47.31 -3.83
N GLY A 164 12.33 -47.87 -5.04
CA GLY A 164 13.59 -47.99 -5.78
C GLY A 164 14.40 -46.69 -5.95
N PRO A 165 13.79 -45.53 -6.31
CA PRO A 165 14.51 -44.27 -6.46
C PRO A 165 14.84 -43.59 -5.13
N CYS A 166 14.43 -44.14 -3.98
CA CYS A 166 14.66 -43.53 -2.66
C CYS A 166 15.91 -44.09 -1.96
N VAL A 167 16.61 -45.04 -2.59
CA VAL A 167 17.86 -45.59 -2.10
C VAL A 167 19.01 -44.83 -2.78
N ALA A 168 19.50 -43.79 -2.12
CA ALA A 168 20.72 -43.08 -2.46
C ALA A 168 21.51 -42.79 -1.20
#